data_b1f5326aa1f382abb2735f5ba810405b
#
_entry.id   b1f5326aa1f382abb2735f5ba810405b
#
_cell.length_a   1.000
_cell.length_b   1.000
_cell.length_c   1.000
_cell.angle_alpha   90.00
_cell.angle_beta   90.00
_cell.angle_gamma   90.00
#
_symmetry.space_group_name_H-M   'P 1'
#
loop_
_entity.id
_entity.type
_entity.pdbx_description
1 polymer ?
#
loop_
_entity_poly.entity_id
_entity_poly.type
_entity_poly.pdbx_seq_one_letter_code
_entity_poly.pdbx_strand_id
1 'polypeptide(L)'
;MLVKQIEKRKIKIYAVTPLTKIYFDAKKNQVIGIQAKNIDTGKIYEVKVNRGIVLATGGITGTAQSLDFWVPSVAGKGVAIGCTANDGTALRIAVRDVGVPLSHMQYIASYPCGVRINGRNGPYCRWWYFTGKGGILINKNGDRFVTEKEGICHITPKLAGNPDGCHYVFMDEAIWKATCKAFKIGALFGLPSWTQERVDEELVKCKNLFKCATLEELCQKSGIKLEGLKKQLAVWNKAVETKNDLQFGRKDQTVKISEQGPYYMVRMEPWNNLSCGGVRVTDNLEVLGWDLKPVKGFYAAGETVAGVHGAFYCGGNACGFAHTSGFMAGKFVMGKKA
;
A
#
# COMPACT_ATOMS: atom_id res chain seq x y z
N MET A 1 -14.93 -4.54 18.85
CA MET A 1 -14.99 -5.85 19.58
C MET A 1 -13.76 -6.07 20.46
N LEU A 2 -12.53 -5.98 19.98
CA LEU A 2 -11.29 -6.20 20.77
C LEU A 2 -11.14 -5.23 21.95
N VAL A 3 -11.38 -3.93 21.75
CA VAL A 3 -11.29 -2.91 22.82
C VAL A 3 -12.17 -3.28 24.03
N LYS A 4 -13.42 -3.69 23.79
CA LYS A 4 -14.31 -4.17 24.86
C LYS A 4 -13.75 -5.37 25.64
N GLN A 5 -12.97 -6.26 24.96
CA GLN A 5 -12.31 -7.38 25.61
C GLN A 5 -11.12 -6.97 26.47
N ILE A 6 -10.37 -5.96 26.02
CA ILE A 6 -9.26 -5.36 26.78
C ILE A 6 -9.81 -4.72 28.06
N GLU A 7 -10.86 -3.91 27.94
CA GLU A 7 -11.54 -3.26 29.07
C GLU A 7 -12.10 -4.29 30.07
N LYS A 8 -12.85 -5.28 29.56
CA LYS A 8 -13.42 -6.36 30.40
C LYS A 8 -12.36 -7.12 31.19
N ARG A 9 -11.17 -7.31 30.62
CA ARG A 9 -10.06 -8.01 31.26
C ARG A 9 -9.11 -7.11 32.03
N LYS A 10 -9.40 -5.80 32.09
CA LYS A 10 -8.58 -4.79 32.78
C LYS A 10 -7.12 -4.83 32.32
N ILE A 11 -6.89 -5.07 31.02
CA ILE A 11 -5.53 -5.06 30.44
C ILE A 11 -5.06 -3.61 30.39
N LYS A 12 -3.90 -3.32 30.98
CA LYS A 12 -3.32 -1.97 30.99
C LYS A 12 -2.86 -1.59 29.60
N ILE A 13 -3.27 -0.41 29.14
CA ILE A 13 -2.80 0.23 27.89
C ILE A 13 -2.01 1.47 28.28
N TYR A 14 -0.82 1.59 27.73
CA TYR A 14 0.03 2.77 27.84
C TYR A 14 0.03 3.48 26.49
N ALA A 15 -0.95 4.37 26.29
CA ALA A 15 -1.04 5.16 25.06
C ALA A 15 0.12 6.15 24.95
N VAL A 16 0.47 6.55 23.71
CA VAL A 16 1.52 7.53 23.41
C VAL A 16 2.87 7.18 24.07
N THR A 17 3.13 5.85 24.16
CA THR A 17 4.27 5.34 24.93
C THR A 17 5.07 4.35 24.08
N PRO A 18 5.84 4.83 23.08
CA PRO A 18 6.64 3.99 22.21
C PRO A 18 7.73 3.22 22.97
N LEU A 19 8.04 2.05 22.45
CA LEU A 19 9.21 1.25 22.83
C LEU A 19 10.49 2.05 22.55
N THR A 20 11.43 2.07 23.49
CA THR A 20 12.73 2.72 23.35
C THR A 20 13.90 1.76 23.45
N LYS A 21 13.72 0.62 24.15
CA LYS A 21 14.78 -0.37 24.35
C LYS A 21 14.19 -1.75 24.62
N ILE A 22 14.93 -2.79 24.21
CA ILE A 22 14.70 -4.18 24.60
C ILE A 22 15.92 -4.62 25.44
N TYR A 23 15.69 -5.12 26.65
CA TYR A 23 16.74 -5.68 27.49
C TYR A 23 16.93 -7.15 27.15
N PHE A 24 18.14 -7.48 26.68
CA PHE A 24 18.51 -8.80 26.19
C PHE A 24 19.68 -9.38 26.99
N ASP A 25 19.52 -10.59 27.54
CA ASP A 25 20.59 -11.37 28.15
C ASP A 25 21.22 -12.27 27.08
N ALA A 26 22.36 -11.85 26.54
CA ALA A 26 23.07 -12.58 25.48
C ALA A 26 23.56 -13.96 25.94
N LYS A 27 23.93 -14.13 27.21
CA LYS A 27 24.40 -15.43 27.73
C LYS A 27 23.28 -16.47 27.76
N LYS A 28 22.04 -16.04 28.01
CA LYS A 28 20.86 -16.91 28.06
C LYS A 28 20.08 -16.92 26.75
N ASN A 29 20.46 -16.11 25.77
CA ASN A 29 19.72 -15.84 24.55
C ASN A 29 18.24 -15.53 24.86
N GLN A 30 18.00 -14.54 25.73
CA GLN A 30 16.68 -14.28 26.30
C GLN A 30 16.35 -12.79 26.42
N VAL A 31 15.15 -12.39 26.02
CA VAL A 31 14.59 -11.07 26.35
C VAL A 31 14.13 -11.06 27.81
N ILE A 32 14.61 -10.09 28.60
CA ILE A 32 14.37 -9.99 30.04
C ILE A 32 13.56 -8.76 30.45
N GLY A 33 13.40 -7.79 29.55
CA GLY A 33 12.64 -6.56 29.83
C GLY A 33 12.54 -5.65 28.63
N ILE A 34 11.78 -4.56 28.82
CA ILE A 34 11.68 -3.48 27.86
C ILE A 34 11.70 -2.12 28.58
N GLN A 35 12.08 -1.08 27.86
CA GLN A 35 11.88 0.31 28.24
C GLN A 35 10.93 0.97 27.23
N ALA A 36 10.03 1.78 27.74
CA ALA A 36 9.15 2.62 26.94
C ALA A 36 9.09 4.02 27.55
N LYS A 37 8.89 5.05 26.71
CA LYS A 37 8.82 6.44 27.17
C LYS A 37 7.54 7.09 26.68
N ASN A 38 6.74 7.61 27.61
CA ASN A 38 5.57 8.39 27.25
C ASN A 38 6.02 9.73 26.63
N ILE A 39 5.54 10.05 25.44
CA ILE A 39 5.98 11.22 24.67
C ILE A 39 5.48 12.51 25.31
N ASP A 40 4.24 12.52 25.83
CA ASP A 40 3.60 13.74 26.35
C ASP A 40 4.17 14.12 27.72
N THR A 41 4.41 13.14 28.59
CA THR A 41 4.84 13.38 29.97
C THR A 41 6.35 13.19 30.17
N GLY A 42 7.05 12.61 29.21
CA GLY A 42 8.46 12.23 29.34
C GLY A 42 8.74 11.05 30.29
N LYS A 43 7.69 10.48 30.92
CA LYS A 43 7.82 9.39 31.89
C LYS A 43 8.38 8.13 31.23
N ILE A 44 9.41 7.57 31.86
CA ILE A 44 10.05 6.32 31.45
C ILE A 44 9.43 5.17 32.23
N TYR A 45 9.13 4.08 31.54
CA TYR A 45 8.64 2.83 32.10
C TYR A 45 9.67 1.75 31.84
N GLU A 46 10.13 1.11 32.92
CA GLU A 46 10.96 -0.09 32.90
C GLU A 46 10.05 -1.28 33.20
N VAL A 47 9.96 -2.23 32.28
CA VAL A 47 9.08 -3.38 32.43
C VAL A 47 9.91 -4.67 32.41
N LYS A 48 9.95 -5.36 33.55
CA LYS A 48 10.52 -6.71 33.63
C LYS A 48 9.60 -7.72 32.93
N VAL A 49 10.17 -8.57 32.12
CA VAL A 49 9.44 -9.60 31.37
C VAL A 49 9.58 -10.93 32.07
N ASN A 50 8.44 -11.53 32.45
CA ASN A 50 8.44 -12.81 33.16
C ASN A 50 8.31 -14.01 32.21
N ARG A 51 7.62 -13.87 31.07
CA ARG A 51 7.39 -14.95 30.10
C ARG A 51 7.88 -14.61 28.71
N GLY A 52 7.57 -13.42 28.23
CA GLY A 52 7.96 -12.96 26.90
C GLY A 52 7.25 -11.67 26.50
N ILE A 53 7.71 -11.09 25.39
CA ILE A 53 7.09 -9.98 24.72
C ILE A 53 6.60 -10.43 23.34
N VAL A 54 5.56 -9.78 22.84
CA VAL A 54 5.09 -9.91 21.45
C VAL A 54 5.29 -8.58 20.75
N LEU A 55 6.17 -8.56 19.75
CA LEU A 55 6.36 -7.42 18.87
C LEU A 55 5.24 -7.41 17.82
N ALA A 56 4.29 -6.49 17.96
CA ALA A 56 3.13 -6.35 17.07
C ALA A 56 2.97 -4.89 16.61
N THR A 57 4.10 -4.29 16.20
CA THR A 57 4.25 -2.84 16.00
C THR A 57 4.02 -2.42 14.55
N GLY A 58 3.49 -3.30 13.72
CA GLY A 58 3.27 -3.05 12.30
C GLY A 58 4.56 -3.02 11.48
N GLY A 59 4.48 -2.45 10.31
CA GLY A 59 5.54 -2.42 9.32
C GLY A 59 6.29 -1.10 9.21
N ILE A 60 6.59 -0.70 7.96
CA ILE A 60 7.47 0.44 7.65
C ILE A 60 6.85 1.45 6.68
N THR A 61 5.57 1.32 6.35
CA THR A 61 4.92 2.12 5.29
C THR A 61 4.16 3.34 5.82
N GLY A 62 4.40 3.73 7.05
CA GLY A 62 3.67 4.82 7.71
C GLY A 62 4.11 6.23 7.32
N THR A 63 5.36 6.40 6.90
CA THR A 63 5.92 7.70 6.52
C THR A 63 6.82 7.61 5.29
N ALA A 64 7.00 8.70 4.57
CA ALA A 64 7.93 8.77 3.45
C ALA A 64 9.38 8.51 3.93
N GLN A 65 9.76 9.10 5.05
CA GLN A 65 11.10 8.92 5.63
C GLN A 65 11.38 7.45 5.99
N SER A 66 10.38 6.75 6.48
CA SER A 66 10.48 5.32 6.76
C SER A 66 10.71 4.51 5.48
N LEU A 67 9.95 4.80 4.42
CA LEU A 67 10.14 4.16 3.12
C LEU A 67 11.52 4.48 2.52
N ASP A 68 11.96 5.73 2.57
CA ASP A 68 13.28 6.16 2.07
C ASP A 68 14.42 5.43 2.79
N PHE A 69 14.29 5.24 4.10
CA PHE A 69 15.29 4.53 4.91
C PHE A 69 15.30 3.01 4.64
N TRP A 70 14.12 2.39 4.66
CA TRP A 70 14.01 0.92 4.61
C TRP A 70 14.00 0.35 3.19
N VAL A 71 13.45 1.09 2.23
CA VAL A 71 13.25 0.63 0.84
C VAL A 71 13.67 1.71 -0.16
N PRO A 72 14.97 1.98 -0.28
CA PRO A 72 15.49 3.05 -1.15
C PRO A 72 15.02 2.95 -2.61
N SER A 73 14.67 1.76 -3.09
CA SER A 73 14.16 1.54 -4.46
C SER A 73 12.81 2.23 -4.73
N VAL A 74 12.04 2.53 -3.69
CA VAL A 74 10.77 3.27 -3.79
C VAL A 74 10.86 4.68 -3.18
N ALA A 75 12.06 5.10 -2.75
CA ALA A 75 12.29 6.44 -2.19
C ALA A 75 11.83 7.53 -3.16
N GLY A 76 11.06 8.49 -2.64
CA GLY A 76 10.48 9.57 -3.44
C GLY A 76 9.43 9.12 -4.47
N LYS A 77 9.09 7.83 -4.55
CA LYS A 77 8.11 7.29 -5.49
C LYS A 77 6.82 6.89 -4.78
N GLY A 78 5.73 7.51 -5.19
CA GLY A 78 4.41 7.23 -4.64
C GLY A 78 4.20 7.76 -3.23
N VAL A 79 3.25 7.20 -2.52
CA VAL A 79 2.72 7.71 -1.25
C VAL A 79 2.79 6.63 -0.19
N ALA A 80 3.27 6.99 0.99
CA ALA A 80 3.14 6.17 2.19
C ALA A 80 1.70 6.29 2.72
N ILE A 81 0.98 5.19 2.86
CA ILE A 81 -0.42 5.16 3.33
C ILE A 81 -0.66 4.23 4.51
N GLY A 82 0.38 3.62 5.03
CA GLY A 82 0.30 2.88 6.29
C GLY A 82 -0.08 3.78 7.47
N CYS A 83 -0.40 3.19 8.60
CA CYS A 83 -0.54 3.93 9.84
C CYS A 83 0.77 4.68 10.13
N THR A 84 0.72 5.96 10.50
CA THR A 84 1.92 6.76 10.76
C THR A 84 2.85 6.18 11.83
N ALA A 85 2.32 5.33 12.71
CA ALA A 85 3.10 4.58 13.69
C ALA A 85 3.86 3.37 13.10
N ASN A 86 3.59 3.00 11.84
CA ASN A 86 4.31 1.94 11.13
C ASN A 86 5.61 2.50 10.50
N ASP A 87 6.49 3.02 11.33
CA ASP A 87 7.73 3.68 10.91
C ASP A 87 8.99 2.79 11.00
N GLY A 88 8.81 1.52 11.40
CA GLY A 88 9.89 0.56 11.57
C GLY A 88 10.78 0.81 12.79
N THR A 89 10.45 1.75 13.67
CA THR A 89 11.26 2.06 14.86
C THR A 89 11.46 0.82 15.75
N ALA A 90 10.41 0.04 15.98
CA ALA A 90 10.54 -1.17 16.80
C ALA A 90 11.38 -2.27 16.14
N LEU A 91 11.37 -2.37 14.81
CA LEU A 91 12.28 -3.25 14.06
C LEU A 91 13.74 -2.82 14.24
N ARG A 92 14.02 -1.52 14.15
CA ARG A 92 15.38 -1.00 14.42
C ARG A 92 15.85 -1.30 15.84
N ILE A 93 14.96 -1.18 16.82
CA ILE A 93 15.25 -1.50 18.23
C ILE A 93 15.53 -3.01 18.37
N ALA A 94 14.76 -3.88 17.74
CA ALA A 94 14.98 -5.31 17.77
C ALA A 94 16.35 -5.70 17.16
N VAL A 95 16.72 -5.08 16.04
CA VAL A 95 18.06 -5.28 15.44
C VAL A 95 19.17 -4.76 16.35
N ARG A 96 19.02 -3.53 16.88
CA ARG A 96 20.05 -2.88 17.71
C ARG A 96 20.30 -3.60 19.03
N ASP A 97 19.22 -3.99 19.72
CA ASP A 97 19.31 -4.44 21.11
C ASP A 97 19.41 -5.97 21.25
N VAL A 98 18.84 -6.71 20.29
CA VAL A 98 18.80 -8.19 20.31
C VAL A 98 19.66 -8.79 19.21
N GLY A 99 19.93 -8.05 18.13
CA GLY A 99 20.71 -8.56 17.00
C GLY A 99 19.94 -9.50 16.09
N VAL A 100 18.62 -9.36 15.97
CA VAL A 100 17.82 -10.22 15.09
C VAL A 100 17.92 -9.78 13.62
N PRO A 101 17.98 -10.73 12.66
CA PRO A 101 17.97 -10.39 11.23
C PRO A 101 16.56 -9.99 10.77
N LEU A 102 16.52 -9.04 9.84
CA LEU A 102 15.32 -8.72 9.07
C LEU A 102 15.35 -9.44 7.71
N SER A 103 14.18 -9.73 7.19
CA SER A 103 14.02 -10.42 5.91
C SER A 103 12.91 -9.77 5.08
N HIS A 104 12.98 -9.89 3.75
CA HIS A 104 11.96 -9.43 2.80
C HIS A 104 11.68 -7.92 2.82
N MET A 105 12.58 -7.10 3.39
CA MET A 105 12.37 -5.66 3.57
C MET A 105 12.18 -4.90 2.24
N GLN A 106 12.70 -5.44 1.13
CA GLN A 106 12.54 -4.86 -0.20
C GLN A 106 11.14 -5.01 -0.80
N TYR A 107 10.28 -5.84 -0.20
CA TYR A 107 8.95 -6.10 -0.74
C TYR A 107 7.90 -5.25 -0.04
N ILE A 108 7.26 -4.40 -0.82
CA ILE A 108 6.17 -3.52 -0.40
C ILE A 108 4.93 -3.85 -1.21
N ALA A 109 3.80 -4.02 -0.53
CA ALA A 109 2.50 -4.07 -1.18
C ALA A 109 2.13 -2.66 -1.63
N SER A 110 2.41 -2.39 -2.89
CA SER A 110 2.17 -1.11 -3.52
C SER A 110 1.09 -1.24 -4.59
N TYR A 111 0.13 -0.32 -4.58
CA TYR A 111 -1.00 -0.31 -5.50
C TYR A 111 -0.90 0.88 -6.45
N PRO A 112 -1.11 0.70 -7.75
CA PRO A 112 -1.03 1.78 -8.74
C PRO A 112 -2.35 2.58 -8.80
N CYS A 113 -2.81 3.10 -7.67
CA CYS A 113 -4.17 3.62 -7.52
C CYS A 113 -4.25 4.94 -6.75
N GLY A 114 -3.14 5.46 -6.26
CA GLY A 114 -3.12 6.64 -5.41
C GLY A 114 -3.37 7.92 -6.18
N VAL A 115 -4.31 8.73 -5.74
CA VAL A 115 -4.56 10.07 -6.28
C VAL A 115 -4.19 11.10 -5.23
N ARG A 116 -3.34 12.07 -5.55
CA ARG A 116 -3.08 13.21 -4.66
C ARG A 116 -4.11 14.30 -4.92
N ILE A 117 -4.66 14.83 -3.83
CA ILE A 117 -5.53 16.01 -3.85
C ILE A 117 -4.82 17.13 -3.10
N ASN A 118 -4.52 18.24 -3.80
CA ASN A 118 -3.83 19.39 -3.22
C ASN A 118 -2.52 19.04 -2.49
N GLY A 119 -1.72 18.13 -3.08
CA GLY A 119 -0.45 17.67 -2.53
C GLY A 119 -0.56 16.68 -1.36
N ARG A 120 -1.78 16.36 -0.91
CA ARG A 120 -2.04 15.40 0.17
C ARG A 120 -2.53 14.06 -0.38
N ASN A 121 -2.45 13.03 0.44
CA ASN A 121 -3.05 11.74 0.10
C ASN A 121 -4.56 11.91 -0.09
N GLY A 122 -5.03 11.53 -1.26
CA GLY A 122 -6.43 11.60 -1.65
C GLY A 122 -7.06 10.20 -1.73
N PRO A 123 -7.97 9.99 -2.67
CA PRO A 123 -8.68 8.73 -2.80
C PRO A 123 -7.83 7.64 -3.45
N TYR A 124 -8.33 6.42 -3.32
CA TYR A 124 -7.88 5.22 -4.00
C TYR A 124 -8.71 5.03 -5.27
N CYS A 125 -8.19 5.41 -6.43
CA CYS A 125 -8.91 5.25 -7.70
C CYS A 125 -8.89 3.80 -8.15
N ARG A 126 -10.04 3.20 -8.27
CA ARG A 126 -10.22 1.85 -8.82
C ARG A 126 -10.32 1.89 -10.33
N TRP A 127 -9.22 2.17 -10.99
CA TRP A 127 -9.10 2.34 -12.44
C TRP A 127 -9.66 1.15 -13.26
N TRP A 128 -9.65 -0.07 -12.71
CA TRP A 128 -10.19 -1.25 -13.40
C TRP A 128 -11.69 -1.19 -13.69
N TYR A 129 -12.45 -0.39 -12.98
CA TYR A 129 -13.84 -0.15 -13.32
C TYR A 129 -13.96 0.69 -14.59
N PHE A 130 -13.09 1.68 -14.77
CA PHE A 130 -13.05 2.53 -15.97
C PHE A 130 -12.52 1.75 -17.18
N THR A 131 -11.45 0.96 -17.01
CA THR A 131 -10.91 0.14 -18.09
C THR A 131 -11.83 -1.03 -18.46
N GLY A 132 -12.62 -1.52 -17.51
CA GLY A 132 -13.70 -2.48 -17.78
C GLY A 132 -14.85 -1.93 -18.63
N LYS A 133 -14.92 -0.60 -18.81
CA LYS A 133 -15.88 0.09 -19.68
C LYS A 133 -15.26 0.68 -20.96
N GLY A 134 -13.99 0.43 -21.19
CA GLY A 134 -13.29 0.86 -22.43
C GLY A 134 -12.16 1.87 -22.23
N GLY A 135 -11.93 2.36 -21.01
CA GLY A 135 -10.78 3.18 -20.71
C GLY A 135 -9.46 2.44 -20.87
N ILE A 136 -8.36 3.17 -21.03
CA ILE A 136 -7.01 2.62 -21.18
C ILE A 136 -6.05 3.22 -20.18
N LEU A 137 -4.98 2.49 -19.85
CA LEU A 137 -3.89 2.96 -19.01
C LEU A 137 -2.74 3.47 -19.85
N ILE A 138 -2.38 4.74 -19.64
CA ILE A 138 -1.29 5.41 -20.38
C ILE A 138 -0.24 5.97 -19.43
N ASN A 139 0.96 6.18 -19.95
CA ASN A 139 2.05 6.90 -19.28
C ASN A 139 2.12 8.38 -19.73
N LYS A 140 3.10 9.10 -19.22
CA LYS A 140 3.28 10.53 -19.56
C LYS A 140 3.66 10.80 -21.02
N ASN A 141 4.15 9.80 -21.75
CA ASN A 141 4.37 9.91 -23.18
C ASN A 141 3.09 9.77 -24.00
N GLY A 142 1.96 9.40 -23.39
CA GLY A 142 0.70 9.09 -24.04
C GLY A 142 0.58 7.65 -24.52
N ASP A 143 1.56 6.79 -24.22
CA ASP A 143 1.59 5.40 -24.65
C ASP A 143 0.94 4.49 -23.61
N ARG A 144 0.19 3.48 -24.07
CA ARG A 144 -0.14 2.32 -23.22
C ARG A 144 1.16 1.59 -22.87
N PHE A 145 1.30 1.17 -21.61
CA PHE A 145 2.51 0.52 -21.11
C PHE A 145 2.24 -0.87 -20.52
N VAL A 146 0.97 -1.28 -20.46
CA VAL A 146 0.53 -2.53 -19.87
C VAL A 146 -0.84 -2.93 -20.40
N THR A 147 -1.18 -4.21 -20.32
CA THR A 147 -2.59 -4.64 -20.47
C THR A 147 -3.39 -4.26 -19.23
N GLU A 148 -4.56 -3.70 -19.41
CA GLU A 148 -5.49 -3.33 -18.34
C GLU A 148 -6.10 -4.56 -17.63
N LYS A 149 -5.76 -5.77 -18.06
CA LYS A 149 -6.12 -7.04 -17.42
C LYS A 149 -5.03 -7.58 -16.48
N GLU A 150 -3.89 -6.93 -16.45
CA GLU A 150 -2.83 -7.28 -15.53
C GLU A 150 -3.30 -7.14 -14.07
N GLY A 151 -2.84 -8.04 -13.21
CA GLY A 151 -3.11 -7.93 -11.77
C GLY A 151 -2.50 -6.65 -11.18
N ILE A 152 -3.21 -6.03 -10.26
CA ILE A 152 -2.80 -4.74 -9.64
C ILE A 152 -1.35 -4.80 -9.12
N CYS A 153 -0.98 -5.88 -8.43
CA CYS A 153 0.37 -6.06 -7.89
C CYS A 153 1.45 -6.18 -8.97
N HIS A 154 1.08 -6.54 -10.19
CA HIS A 154 2.01 -6.67 -11.31
C HIS A 154 2.19 -5.37 -12.10
N ILE A 155 1.24 -4.45 -11.99
CA ILE A 155 1.33 -3.13 -12.65
C ILE A 155 2.30 -2.21 -11.94
N THR A 156 2.31 -2.19 -10.60
CA THR A 156 3.16 -1.26 -9.84
C THR A 156 4.64 -1.34 -10.19
N PRO A 157 5.29 -2.51 -10.30
CA PRO A 157 6.69 -2.58 -10.73
C PRO A 157 6.92 -1.99 -12.12
N LYS A 158 5.94 -2.10 -13.02
CA LYS A 158 6.04 -1.55 -14.39
C LYS A 158 6.01 -0.03 -14.43
N LEU A 159 5.48 0.62 -13.38
CA LEU A 159 5.51 2.08 -13.25
C LEU A 159 6.94 2.63 -13.15
N ALA A 160 7.90 1.83 -12.70
CA ALA A 160 9.31 2.25 -12.66
C ALA A 160 9.87 2.59 -14.05
N GLY A 161 9.32 2.01 -15.11
CA GLY A 161 9.66 2.33 -16.51
C GLY A 161 8.94 3.55 -17.08
N ASN A 162 7.95 4.10 -16.38
CA ASN A 162 7.25 5.30 -16.81
C ASN A 162 8.07 6.56 -16.49
N PRO A 163 8.05 7.60 -17.33
CA PRO A 163 8.90 8.77 -17.17
C PRO A 163 8.77 9.49 -15.82
N ASP A 164 7.58 9.47 -15.21
CA ASP A 164 7.30 10.12 -13.92
C ASP A 164 6.93 9.12 -12.80
N GLY A 165 7.11 7.82 -13.04
CA GLY A 165 6.72 6.78 -12.10
C GLY A 165 5.21 6.66 -11.86
N CYS A 166 4.41 7.33 -12.67
CA CYS A 166 2.96 7.42 -12.57
C CYS A 166 2.28 6.80 -13.79
N HIS A 167 0.98 6.70 -13.73
CA HIS A 167 0.15 6.35 -14.87
C HIS A 167 -1.18 7.11 -14.83
N TYR A 168 -1.91 7.02 -15.92
CA TYR A 168 -3.17 7.72 -16.10
C TYR A 168 -4.21 6.76 -16.65
N VAL A 169 -5.43 6.76 -16.11
CA VAL A 169 -6.57 6.17 -16.80
C VAL A 169 -7.21 7.22 -17.67
N PHE A 170 -7.24 6.96 -18.99
CA PHE A 170 -7.76 7.85 -20.01
C PHE A 170 -9.05 7.31 -20.60
N MET A 171 -10.04 8.17 -20.82
CA MET A 171 -11.35 7.82 -21.34
C MET A 171 -12.10 9.05 -21.90
N ASP A 172 -13.13 8.80 -22.69
CA ASP A 172 -14.10 9.81 -23.10
C ASP A 172 -15.27 9.92 -22.10
N GLU A 173 -16.18 10.85 -22.37
CA GLU A 173 -17.35 11.10 -21.55
C GLU A 173 -18.33 9.89 -21.51
N ALA A 174 -18.45 9.15 -22.61
CA ALA A 174 -19.36 8.01 -22.68
C ALA A 174 -18.90 6.90 -21.71
N ILE A 175 -17.60 6.60 -21.69
CA ILE A 175 -16.98 5.64 -20.78
C ILE A 175 -17.08 6.13 -19.33
N TRP A 176 -16.82 7.40 -19.07
CA TRP A 176 -16.96 8.00 -17.74
C TRP A 176 -18.40 7.83 -17.22
N LYS A 177 -19.39 8.29 -18.00
CA LYS A 177 -20.81 8.19 -17.63
C LYS A 177 -21.26 6.75 -17.45
N ALA A 178 -20.85 5.83 -18.33
CA ALA A 178 -21.17 4.42 -18.22
C ALA A 178 -20.60 3.79 -16.94
N THR A 179 -19.40 4.21 -16.52
CA THR A 179 -18.76 3.75 -15.29
C THR A 179 -19.47 4.30 -14.05
N CYS A 180 -19.75 5.62 -14.03
CA CYS A 180 -20.48 6.25 -12.92
C CYS A 180 -21.91 5.75 -12.76
N LYS A 181 -22.56 5.35 -13.86
CA LYS A 181 -23.89 4.70 -13.82
C LYS A 181 -23.84 3.29 -13.25
N ALA A 182 -22.77 2.55 -13.55
CA ALA A 182 -22.62 1.16 -13.10
C ALA A 182 -22.16 1.01 -11.65
N PHE A 183 -21.42 2.00 -11.14
CA PHE A 183 -20.79 1.94 -9.82
C PHE A 183 -20.98 3.24 -9.05
N LYS A 184 -21.24 3.14 -7.75
CA LYS A 184 -21.30 4.32 -6.88
C LYS A 184 -19.94 5.02 -6.84
N ILE A 185 -19.90 6.35 -6.84
CA ILE A 185 -18.68 7.16 -6.80
C ILE A 185 -17.76 6.77 -5.64
N GLY A 186 -18.29 6.58 -4.44
CA GLY A 186 -17.49 6.11 -3.30
C GLY A 186 -16.85 4.74 -3.51
N ALA A 187 -17.45 3.88 -4.38
CA ALA A 187 -16.81 2.63 -4.78
C ALA A 187 -15.70 2.84 -5.81
N LEU A 188 -15.84 3.80 -6.73
CA LEU A 188 -14.81 4.11 -7.73
C LEU A 188 -13.56 4.72 -7.09
N PHE A 189 -13.74 5.59 -6.11
CA PHE A 189 -12.65 6.31 -5.44
C PHE A 189 -12.30 5.77 -4.04
N GLY A 190 -12.86 4.63 -3.65
CA GLY A 190 -12.48 3.93 -2.42
C GLY A 190 -12.79 4.66 -1.12
N LEU A 191 -13.56 5.75 -1.17
CA LEU A 191 -13.97 6.55 -0.02
C LEU A 191 -15.50 6.72 -0.02
N PRO A 192 -16.22 6.14 0.95
CA PRO A 192 -17.68 6.26 1.02
C PRO A 192 -18.19 7.70 1.11
N SER A 193 -17.35 8.63 1.62
CA SER A 193 -17.64 10.06 1.72
C SER A 193 -17.53 10.83 0.41
N TRP A 194 -17.01 10.20 -0.65
CA TRP A 194 -16.94 10.84 -1.97
C TRP A 194 -18.29 10.72 -2.66
N THR A 195 -18.85 11.88 -3.01
CA THR A 195 -20.09 12.04 -3.78
C THR A 195 -19.79 12.48 -5.21
N GLN A 196 -20.80 12.50 -6.07
CA GLN A 196 -20.64 13.01 -7.43
C GLN A 196 -20.21 14.49 -7.41
N GLU A 197 -20.85 15.30 -6.57
CA GLU A 197 -20.56 16.73 -6.43
C GLU A 197 -19.08 16.94 -6.03
N ARG A 198 -18.57 16.12 -5.10
CA ARG A 198 -17.15 16.20 -4.71
C ARG A 198 -16.22 15.87 -5.87
N VAL A 199 -16.53 14.87 -6.67
CA VAL A 199 -15.72 14.52 -7.85
C VAL A 199 -15.78 15.64 -8.89
N ASP A 200 -16.95 16.22 -9.13
CA ASP A 200 -17.13 17.33 -10.08
C ASP A 200 -16.33 18.56 -9.66
N GLU A 201 -16.29 18.87 -8.35
CA GLU A 201 -15.41 19.92 -7.83
C GLU A 201 -13.93 19.61 -8.06
N GLU A 202 -13.49 18.39 -7.78
CA GLU A 202 -12.07 18.00 -7.94
C GLU A 202 -11.67 17.93 -9.42
N LEU A 203 -12.56 17.59 -10.34
CA LEU A 203 -12.30 17.66 -11.78
C LEU A 203 -11.98 19.10 -12.26
N VAL A 204 -12.45 20.11 -11.52
CA VAL A 204 -12.15 21.52 -11.80
C VAL A 204 -10.88 21.99 -11.09
N LYS A 205 -10.69 21.59 -9.84
CA LYS A 205 -9.68 22.16 -8.92
C LYS A 205 -8.38 21.32 -8.85
N CYS A 206 -8.50 19.99 -9.01
CA CYS A 206 -7.40 19.06 -8.79
C CYS A 206 -6.51 18.92 -10.02
N LYS A 207 -5.19 18.93 -9.80
CA LYS A 207 -4.19 18.71 -10.87
C LYS A 207 -4.00 17.24 -11.26
N ASN A 208 -4.76 16.32 -10.68
CA ASN A 208 -4.67 14.88 -10.93
C ASN A 208 -6.00 14.25 -11.39
N LEU A 209 -7.09 15.06 -11.43
CA LEU A 209 -8.35 14.71 -12.07
C LEU A 209 -8.64 15.72 -13.16
N PHE A 210 -8.90 15.26 -14.36
CA PHE A 210 -9.04 16.13 -15.54
C PHE A 210 -10.36 15.87 -16.24
N LYS A 211 -11.05 16.95 -16.60
CA LYS A 211 -12.14 17.00 -17.58
C LYS A 211 -11.82 18.11 -18.56
N CYS A 212 -11.65 17.78 -19.82
CA CYS A 212 -11.22 18.73 -20.86
C CYS A 212 -12.02 18.53 -22.14
N ALA A 213 -12.30 19.62 -22.83
CA ALA A 213 -13.08 19.58 -24.08
C ALA A 213 -12.29 18.92 -25.22
N THR A 214 -10.96 19.10 -25.27
CA THR A 214 -10.09 18.62 -26.34
C THR A 214 -8.88 17.85 -25.79
N LEU A 215 -8.22 17.07 -26.66
CA LEU A 215 -6.95 16.41 -26.34
C LEU A 215 -5.83 17.40 -26.06
N GLU A 216 -5.82 18.51 -26.80
CA GLU A 216 -4.85 19.61 -26.66
C GLU A 216 -4.92 20.19 -25.24
N GLU A 217 -6.13 20.55 -24.80
CA GLU A 217 -6.38 21.06 -23.44
C GLU A 217 -5.97 20.04 -22.38
N LEU A 218 -6.36 18.79 -22.59
CA LEU A 218 -6.01 17.69 -21.65
C LEU A 218 -4.50 17.53 -21.53
N CYS A 219 -3.79 17.50 -22.64
CA CYS A 219 -2.34 17.35 -22.67
C CYS A 219 -1.62 18.55 -22.08
N GLN A 220 -2.10 19.77 -22.36
CA GLN A 220 -1.55 20.98 -21.75
C GLN A 220 -1.66 20.97 -20.23
N LYS A 221 -2.83 20.57 -19.69
CA LYS A 221 -3.07 20.53 -18.24
C LYS A 221 -2.32 19.38 -17.55
N SER A 222 -2.24 18.21 -18.18
CA SER A 222 -1.65 17.01 -17.59
C SER A 222 -0.15 16.87 -17.84
N GLY A 223 0.38 17.57 -18.86
CA GLY A 223 1.76 17.43 -19.31
C GLY A 223 2.04 16.15 -20.10
N ILE A 224 1.00 15.46 -20.57
CA ILE A 224 1.12 14.29 -21.47
C ILE A 224 1.48 14.79 -22.87
N LYS A 225 2.30 14.00 -23.60
CA LYS A 225 2.66 14.31 -24.98
C LYS A 225 1.47 14.11 -25.92
N LEU A 226 1.03 15.17 -26.55
CA LEU A 226 -0.17 15.18 -27.43
C LEU A 226 -0.04 14.18 -28.58
N GLU A 227 1.09 14.16 -29.28
CA GLU A 227 1.33 13.26 -30.41
C GLU A 227 1.31 11.78 -30.00
N GLY A 228 1.86 11.47 -28.81
CA GLY A 228 1.78 10.13 -28.26
C GLY A 228 0.34 9.71 -27.98
N LEU A 229 -0.44 10.58 -27.33
CA LEU A 229 -1.83 10.31 -27.01
C LEU A 229 -2.72 10.15 -28.25
N LYS A 230 -2.54 11.03 -29.28
CA LYS A 230 -3.25 10.91 -30.57
C LYS A 230 -2.93 9.59 -31.26
N LYS A 231 -1.64 9.22 -31.33
CA LYS A 231 -1.19 7.94 -31.89
C LYS A 231 -1.80 6.77 -31.13
N GLN A 232 -1.77 6.82 -29.79
CA GLN A 232 -2.29 5.72 -28.95
C GLN A 232 -3.82 5.57 -29.10
N LEU A 233 -4.55 6.68 -29.21
CA LEU A 233 -6.00 6.67 -29.46
C LEU A 233 -6.33 5.97 -30.78
N ALA A 234 -5.62 6.29 -31.85
CA ALA A 234 -5.80 5.63 -33.14
C ALA A 234 -5.47 4.12 -33.07
N VAL A 235 -4.36 3.75 -32.41
CA VAL A 235 -3.98 2.34 -32.22
C VAL A 235 -5.05 1.59 -31.41
N TRP A 236 -5.55 2.16 -30.33
CA TRP A 236 -6.62 1.54 -29.52
C TRP A 236 -7.91 1.37 -30.31
N ASN A 237 -8.37 2.42 -31.00
CA ASN A 237 -9.60 2.34 -31.79
C ASN A 237 -9.48 1.30 -32.93
N LYS A 238 -8.32 1.18 -33.53
CA LYS A 238 -8.04 0.15 -34.52
C LYS A 238 -8.06 -1.25 -33.90
N ALA A 239 -7.50 -1.44 -32.71
CA ALA A 239 -7.56 -2.72 -31.99
C ALA A 239 -8.99 -3.15 -31.68
N VAL A 240 -9.89 -2.20 -31.33
CA VAL A 240 -11.32 -2.44 -31.15
C VAL A 240 -12.00 -2.88 -32.46
N GLU A 241 -11.74 -2.17 -33.56
CA GLU A 241 -12.30 -2.50 -34.88
C GLU A 241 -11.92 -3.90 -35.34
N THR A 242 -10.64 -4.23 -35.23
CA THR A 242 -10.09 -5.49 -35.71
C THR A 242 -10.20 -6.63 -34.71
N LYS A 243 -10.69 -6.36 -33.49
CA LYS A 243 -10.72 -7.28 -32.35
C LYS A 243 -9.33 -7.89 -32.05
N ASN A 244 -8.27 -7.13 -32.35
CA ASN A 244 -6.90 -7.57 -32.23
C ASN A 244 -6.01 -6.47 -31.61
N ASP A 245 -5.67 -6.59 -30.33
CA ASP A 245 -4.74 -5.72 -29.63
C ASP A 245 -3.31 -6.23 -29.82
N LEU A 246 -2.61 -5.68 -30.81
CA LEU A 246 -1.23 -6.04 -31.13
C LEU A 246 -0.21 -5.60 -30.07
N GLN A 247 -0.58 -4.65 -29.18
CA GLN A 247 0.34 -4.14 -28.18
C GLN A 247 0.45 -5.07 -26.96
N PHE A 248 -0.70 -5.55 -26.44
CA PHE A 248 -0.75 -6.31 -25.19
C PHE A 248 -1.68 -7.52 -25.25
N GLY A 249 -2.24 -7.86 -26.40
CA GLY A 249 -3.07 -9.04 -26.59
C GLY A 249 -4.40 -9.03 -25.81
N ARG A 250 -4.91 -7.85 -25.44
CA ARG A 250 -6.19 -7.73 -24.77
C ARG A 250 -7.33 -8.20 -25.71
N LYS A 251 -8.21 -9.10 -25.22
CA LYS A 251 -9.25 -9.74 -26.04
C LYS A 251 -10.66 -9.25 -25.78
N ASP A 252 -10.85 -8.43 -24.76
CA ASP A 252 -12.17 -7.91 -24.36
C ASP A 252 -12.38 -6.43 -24.72
N GLN A 253 -11.58 -5.91 -25.64
CA GLN A 253 -11.74 -4.56 -26.17
C GLN A 253 -12.97 -4.48 -27.07
N THR A 254 -13.97 -3.76 -26.62
CA THR A 254 -15.24 -3.63 -27.35
C THR A 254 -15.70 -2.19 -27.54
N VAL A 255 -15.04 -1.25 -26.86
CA VAL A 255 -15.45 0.14 -26.82
C VAL A 255 -14.33 1.02 -27.34
N LYS A 256 -14.59 1.76 -28.43
CA LYS A 256 -13.74 2.84 -28.91
C LYS A 256 -13.81 4.01 -27.96
N ILE A 257 -12.71 4.73 -27.85
CA ILE A 257 -12.69 6.06 -27.24
C ILE A 257 -12.98 7.07 -28.33
N SER A 258 -13.93 7.99 -28.09
CA SER A 258 -14.31 9.03 -29.05
C SER A 258 -13.10 9.86 -29.48
N GLU A 259 -13.08 10.26 -30.76
CA GLU A 259 -12.12 11.24 -31.26
C GLU A 259 -12.54 12.68 -30.97
N GLN A 260 -13.75 12.86 -30.45
CA GLN A 260 -14.30 14.15 -30.01
C GLN A 260 -14.55 14.09 -28.50
N GLY A 261 -14.10 15.12 -27.78
CA GLY A 261 -14.28 15.26 -26.34
C GLY A 261 -15.74 15.41 -25.90
N PRO A 262 -16.01 15.60 -24.62
CA PRO A 262 -14.98 15.83 -23.61
C PRO A 262 -14.28 14.53 -23.13
N TYR A 263 -13.05 14.70 -22.70
CA TYR A 263 -12.20 13.63 -22.20
C TYR A 263 -12.02 13.73 -20.70
N TYR A 264 -11.87 12.58 -20.09
CA TYR A 264 -11.61 12.43 -18.65
C TYR A 264 -10.30 11.67 -18.42
N MET A 265 -9.57 12.07 -17.39
CA MET A 265 -8.36 11.38 -17.02
C MET A 265 -8.10 11.50 -15.52
N VAL A 266 -7.58 10.42 -14.92
CA VAL A 266 -7.12 10.42 -13.54
C VAL A 266 -5.66 10.01 -13.51
N ARG A 267 -4.79 10.87 -12.96
CA ARG A 267 -3.38 10.57 -12.70
C ARG A 267 -3.25 9.83 -11.41
N MET A 268 -2.51 8.74 -11.44
CA MET A 268 -2.30 7.88 -10.29
C MET A 268 -0.82 7.57 -10.09
N GLU A 269 -0.46 7.39 -8.85
CA GLU A 269 0.88 7.01 -8.41
C GLU A 269 0.84 5.77 -7.50
N PRO A 270 1.99 5.12 -7.24
CA PRO A 270 2.06 4.00 -6.31
C PRO A 270 1.58 4.41 -4.91
N TRP A 271 0.73 3.59 -4.32
CA TRP A 271 0.26 3.67 -2.95
C TRP A 271 0.94 2.57 -2.13
N ASN A 272 1.93 2.92 -1.33
CA ASN A 272 2.72 2.01 -0.52
C ASN A 272 1.98 1.72 0.79
N ASN A 273 1.32 0.58 0.84
CA ASN A 273 0.33 0.26 1.87
C ASN A 273 0.89 -0.58 3.02
N LEU A 274 1.64 -1.62 2.69
CA LEU A 274 2.03 -2.65 3.64
C LEU A 274 3.44 -3.14 3.31
N SER A 275 4.26 -3.40 4.34
CA SER A 275 5.53 -4.09 4.17
C SER A 275 5.35 -5.61 4.27
N CYS A 276 6.05 -6.34 3.40
CA CYS A 276 6.10 -7.80 3.46
C CYS A 276 7.32 -8.28 4.26
N GLY A 277 8.19 -7.35 4.67
CA GLY A 277 9.39 -7.58 5.45
C GLY A 277 9.20 -7.37 6.95
N GLY A 278 10.15 -7.87 7.72
CA GLY A 278 10.15 -7.79 9.18
C GLY A 278 11.10 -8.81 9.80
N VAL A 279 10.81 -9.23 11.05
CA VAL A 279 11.57 -10.28 11.73
C VAL A 279 11.15 -11.68 11.25
N ARG A 280 12.09 -12.60 11.23
CA ARG A 280 11.81 -14.02 10.96
C ARG A 280 11.33 -14.70 12.23
N VAL A 281 10.41 -15.64 12.10
CA VAL A 281 9.84 -16.38 13.23
C VAL A 281 9.80 -17.88 12.95
N THR A 282 9.68 -18.67 14.03
CA THR A 282 9.30 -20.09 13.97
C THR A 282 7.79 -20.23 13.73
N ASP A 283 7.31 -21.48 13.54
CA ASP A 283 5.87 -21.78 13.48
C ASP A 283 5.14 -21.40 14.78
N ASN A 284 5.87 -21.29 15.89
CA ASN A 284 5.35 -20.83 17.18
C ASN A 284 5.48 -19.29 17.35
N LEU A 285 5.79 -18.55 16.27
CA LEU A 285 5.95 -17.09 16.26
C LEU A 285 7.09 -16.58 17.15
N GLU A 286 8.05 -17.43 17.52
CA GLU A 286 9.28 -17.05 18.23
C GLU A 286 10.23 -16.37 17.25
N VAL A 287 10.76 -15.20 17.59
CA VAL A 287 11.71 -14.46 16.76
C VAL A 287 13.03 -15.21 16.67
N LEU A 288 13.57 -15.36 15.47
CA LEU A 288 14.83 -16.03 15.18
C LEU A 288 16.02 -15.09 15.27
N GLY A 289 17.12 -15.54 15.88
CA GLY A 289 18.43 -14.92 15.78
C GLY A 289 19.14 -15.21 14.45
N TRP A 290 20.38 -14.72 14.30
CA TRP A 290 21.21 -14.99 13.11
C TRP A 290 21.58 -16.47 12.95
N ASP A 291 21.67 -17.21 14.04
CA ASP A 291 21.92 -18.65 14.06
C ASP A 291 20.67 -19.49 13.76
N LEU A 292 19.58 -18.83 13.37
CA LEU A 292 18.27 -19.43 13.12
C LEU A 292 17.66 -20.14 14.33
N LYS A 293 18.15 -19.87 15.53
CA LYS A 293 17.55 -20.36 16.77
C LYS A 293 16.57 -19.33 17.34
N PRO A 294 15.52 -19.81 18.03
CA PRO A 294 14.58 -18.91 18.70
C PRO A 294 15.26 -18.10 19.81
N VAL A 295 14.95 -16.80 19.86
CA VAL A 295 15.30 -15.95 21.00
C VAL A 295 14.25 -16.15 22.10
N LYS A 296 14.66 -16.64 23.25
CA LYS A 296 13.76 -16.96 24.36
C LYS A 296 12.95 -15.74 24.81
N GLY A 297 11.65 -15.92 24.93
CA GLY A 297 10.73 -14.87 25.38
C GLY A 297 10.54 -13.73 24.37
N PHE A 298 10.91 -13.92 23.11
CA PHE A 298 10.70 -12.91 22.06
C PHE A 298 9.82 -13.49 20.95
N TYR A 299 8.65 -12.92 20.79
CA TYR A 299 7.64 -13.32 19.80
C TYR A 299 7.28 -12.13 18.91
N ALA A 300 6.75 -12.40 17.71
CA ALA A 300 6.24 -11.36 16.84
C ALA A 300 4.91 -11.78 16.19
N ALA A 301 4.09 -10.79 15.83
CA ALA A 301 2.78 -11.02 15.21
C ALA A 301 2.43 -9.90 14.21
N GLY A 302 1.54 -10.21 13.27
CA GLY A 302 1.04 -9.26 12.28
C GLY A 302 2.11 -8.83 11.28
N GLU A 303 2.01 -7.62 10.77
CA GLU A 303 2.89 -7.06 9.74
C GLU A 303 4.37 -6.94 10.16
N THR A 304 4.67 -7.06 11.43
CA THR A 304 6.04 -7.12 11.94
C THR A 304 6.79 -8.39 11.51
N VAL A 305 6.05 -9.45 11.12
CA VAL A 305 6.60 -10.76 10.72
C VAL A 305 6.86 -10.79 9.23
N ALA A 306 8.09 -11.20 8.85
CA ALA A 306 8.51 -11.35 7.48
C ALA A 306 7.96 -12.60 6.79
N GLY A 307 7.85 -12.55 5.47
CA GLY A 307 7.69 -13.73 4.61
C GLY A 307 6.25 -14.24 4.45
N VAL A 308 5.29 -13.68 5.18
CA VAL A 308 3.88 -14.11 5.14
C VAL A 308 3.25 -13.91 3.75
N HIS A 309 3.63 -12.85 3.08
CA HIS A 309 3.06 -12.44 1.78
C HIS A 309 3.98 -12.74 0.59
N GLY A 310 5.23 -13.17 0.85
CA GLY A 310 6.23 -13.28 -0.21
C GLY A 310 6.51 -11.92 -0.87
N ALA A 311 6.67 -11.93 -2.20
CA ALA A 311 6.92 -10.71 -2.98
C ALA A 311 5.63 -9.96 -3.37
N PHE A 312 4.46 -10.61 -3.29
CA PHE A 312 3.18 -10.04 -3.73
C PHE A 312 2.09 -10.27 -2.69
N TYR A 313 1.50 -9.17 -2.25
CA TYR A 313 0.41 -9.20 -1.30
C TYR A 313 -0.90 -9.69 -1.94
N CYS A 314 -1.50 -10.70 -1.33
CA CYS A 314 -2.86 -11.12 -1.63
C CYS A 314 -3.86 -10.40 -0.73
N GLY A 315 -4.83 -9.69 -1.32
CA GLY A 315 -5.80 -8.88 -0.60
C GLY A 315 -6.56 -9.67 0.48
N GLY A 316 -6.66 -9.07 1.67
CA GLY A 316 -7.34 -9.66 2.83
C GLY A 316 -6.43 -10.44 3.78
N ASN A 317 -5.32 -11.02 3.32
CA ASN A 317 -4.46 -11.87 4.12
C ASN A 317 -3.80 -11.15 5.31
N ALA A 318 -3.45 -9.85 5.17
CA ALA A 318 -2.82 -9.11 6.25
C ALA A 318 -3.68 -9.04 7.51
N CYS A 319 -4.97 -8.72 7.38
CA CYS A 319 -5.88 -8.69 8.52
C CYS A 319 -6.09 -10.08 9.11
N GLY A 320 -6.26 -11.11 8.26
CA GLY A 320 -6.38 -12.50 8.70
C GLY A 320 -5.17 -12.94 9.50
N PHE A 321 -3.98 -12.73 8.95
CA PHE A 321 -2.72 -13.07 9.63
C PHE A 321 -2.51 -12.27 10.92
N ALA A 322 -2.79 -10.97 10.93
CA ALA A 322 -2.63 -10.14 12.12
C ALA A 322 -3.50 -10.63 13.30
N HIS A 323 -4.76 -10.99 13.04
CA HIS A 323 -5.64 -11.54 14.07
C HIS A 323 -5.20 -12.93 14.52
N THR A 324 -4.91 -13.83 13.58
CA THR A 324 -4.52 -15.20 13.88
C THR A 324 -3.19 -15.25 14.61
N SER A 325 -2.16 -14.57 14.08
CA SER A 325 -0.83 -14.57 14.71
C SER A 325 -0.83 -13.87 16.08
N GLY A 326 -1.60 -12.78 16.23
CA GLY A 326 -1.75 -12.13 17.53
C GLY A 326 -2.38 -13.06 18.59
N PHE A 327 -3.43 -13.79 18.22
CA PHE A 327 -4.05 -14.79 19.09
C PHE A 327 -3.09 -15.94 19.43
N MET A 328 -2.40 -16.48 18.43
CA MET A 328 -1.46 -17.60 18.59
C MET A 328 -0.23 -17.19 19.40
N ALA A 329 0.36 -16.02 19.15
CA ALA A 329 1.48 -15.49 19.92
C ALA A 329 1.10 -15.37 21.42
N GLY A 330 -0.10 -14.90 21.71
CA GLY A 330 -0.62 -14.84 23.08
C GLY A 330 -0.72 -16.23 23.75
N LYS A 331 -1.11 -17.26 22.99
CA LYS A 331 -1.11 -18.66 23.50
C LYS A 331 0.32 -19.16 23.77
N PHE A 332 1.22 -18.96 22.81
CA PHE A 332 2.60 -19.46 22.88
C PHE A 332 3.39 -18.80 24.02
N VAL A 333 3.29 -17.50 24.21
CA VAL A 333 3.88 -16.78 25.35
C VAL A 333 3.42 -17.37 26.69
N MET A 334 2.19 -17.90 26.75
CA MET A 334 1.64 -18.55 27.94
C MET A 334 2.01 -20.04 28.04
N GLY A 335 2.83 -20.57 27.13
CA GLY A 335 3.23 -21.99 27.10
C GLY A 335 2.12 -22.93 26.67
N LYS A 336 1.08 -22.45 25.98
CA LYS A 336 -0.01 -23.27 25.46
C LYS A 336 0.30 -23.68 24.02
N LYS A 337 0.02 -24.91 23.68
CA LYS A 337 0.13 -25.42 22.29
C LYS A 337 -0.98 -24.82 21.40
N ALA A 338 -0.74 -24.84 20.09
CA ALA A 338 -1.67 -24.38 19.06
C ALA A 338 -3.03 -25.08 19.13
#